data_224ab5bef1b43b093d2549eb1bb8e245
#
_entry.id   224ab5bef1b43b093d2549eb1bb8e245
#
_cell.length_a   1.000
_cell.length_b   1.000
_cell.length_c   1.000
_cell.angle_alpha   90.00
_cell.angle_beta   90.00
_cell.angle_gamma   90.00
#
_symmetry.space_group_name_H-M   'P 1'
#
loop_
_entity.id
_entity.type
_entity.pdbx_description
1 polymer ?
#
loop_
_entity_poly.entity_id
_entity_poly.type
_entity_poly.pdbx_seq_one_letter_code
_entity_poly.pdbx_strand_id
1 'polypeptide(L)'
;MDLRELIEATKNSSKEQILGRIENVLKILEKEKKDDLAIIQPKNSLIVVGDLHGDLESLIFILENSNFFGTKDKIIFLGDYGDRGEYSAEVYYLLLTLKENFPGRVFLLRGNHEFPKGLEVYPHDLPFWLAKKYKSEEVYERIKEFWSYLYASALVEEKYLFVHGGIPVDLSSIEELRNASKLHPEKSFLEEILWNDPDEIENFLPSPRGAGNVFGKSVTEKVLKMVKAKTLIRSHEPVGIRVNHSGLVLTISSTKVYGTCAAYLKINLEEETKNAFELAKLASRF
;
A
#
# COMPACT_ATOMS: atom_id res chain seq x y z
N MET A 1 14.86 -6.54 -17.39
CA MET A 1 13.46 -7.03 -17.63
C MET A 1 12.80 -6.04 -18.57
N ASP A 2 12.34 -6.52 -19.69
CA ASP A 2 11.58 -5.70 -20.65
C ASP A 2 10.13 -5.58 -20.17
N LEU A 3 9.61 -4.35 -20.11
CA LEU A 3 8.24 -4.10 -19.64
C LEU A 3 7.19 -4.73 -20.58
N ARG A 4 7.43 -4.75 -21.90
CA ARG A 4 6.50 -5.33 -22.87
C ARG A 4 6.38 -6.84 -22.69
N GLU A 5 7.50 -7.53 -22.52
CA GLU A 5 7.52 -8.97 -22.23
C GLU A 5 6.81 -9.28 -20.90
N LEU A 6 7.00 -8.41 -19.89
CA LEU A 6 6.36 -8.55 -18.58
C LEU A 6 4.83 -8.38 -18.68
N ILE A 7 4.36 -7.40 -19.44
CA ILE A 7 2.91 -7.18 -19.67
C ILE A 7 2.29 -8.40 -20.39
N GLU A 8 2.96 -8.92 -21.41
CA GLU A 8 2.48 -10.08 -22.15
C GLU A 8 2.43 -11.33 -21.25
N ALA A 9 3.49 -11.58 -20.47
CA ALA A 9 3.52 -12.66 -19.49
C ALA A 9 2.42 -12.50 -18.41
N THR A 10 2.13 -11.28 -17.99
CA THR A 10 1.07 -10.98 -17.01
C THR A 10 -0.31 -11.33 -17.55
N LYS A 11 -0.61 -10.92 -18.79
CA LYS A 11 -1.89 -11.20 -19.45
C LYS A 11 -2.11 -12.68 -19.69
N ASN A 12 -1.06 -13.41 -20.04
CA ASN A 12 -1.10 -14.84 -20.42
C ASN A 12 -0.68 -15.77 -19.28
N SER A 13 -0.57 -15.30 -18.04
CA SER A 13 -0.11 -16.10 -16.91
C SER A 13 -1.01 -17.30 -16.62
N SER A 14 -0.39 -18.46 -16.39
CA SER A 14 -1.08 -19.71 -16.00
C SER A 14 -1.24 -19.80 -14.48
N LYS A 15 -2.09 -20.76 -14.05
CA LYS A 15 -2.26 -21.12 -12.63
C LYS A 15 -0.92 -21.52 -11.99
N GLU A 16 -0.14 -22.37 -12.65
CA GLU A 16 1.14 -22.86 -12.14
C GLU A 16 2.14 -21.72 -11.98
N GLN A 17 2.11 -20.77 -12.90
CA GLN A 17 2.99 -19.60 -12.84
C GLN A 17 2.66 -18.69 -11.66
N ILE A 18 1.39 -18.37 -11.41
CA ILE A 18 1.04 -17.52 -10.25
C ILE A 18 1.31 -18.23 -8.92
N LEU A 19 0.99 -19.52 -8.81
CA LEU A 19 1.28 -20.31 -7.61
C LEU A 19 2.79 -20.36 -7.32
N GLY A 20 3.61 -20.61 -8.34
CA GLY A 20 5.06 -20.60 -8.20
C GLY A 20 5.60 -19.23 -7.75
N ARG A 21 5.05 -18.11 -8.28
CA ARG A 21 5.44 -16.76 -7.84
C ARG A 21 5.04 -16.48 -6.40
N ILE A 22 3.82 -16.87 -5.99
CA ILE A 22 3.39 -16.74 -4.60
C ILE A 22 4.38 -17.45 -3.67
N GLU A 23 4.72 -18.71 -3.99
CA GLU A 23 5.67 -19.49 -3.17
C GLU A 23 7.04 -18.82 -3.07
N ASN A 24 7.58 -18.33 -4.18
CA ASN A 24 8.87 -17.64 -4.21
C ASN A 24 8.84 -16.33 -3.41
N VAL A 25 7.76 -15.55 -3.54
CA VAL A 25 7.59 -14.29 -2.81
C VAL A 25 7.39 -14.53 -1.32
N LEU A 26 6.66 -15.58 -0.92
CA LEU A 26 6.52 -15.97 0.49
C LEU A 26 7.90 -16.25 1.12
N LYS A 27 8.75 -17.04 0.44
CA LYS A 27 10.12 -17.32 0.89
C LYS A 27 10.99 -16.04 1.02
N ILE A 28 10.77 -15.05 0.16
CA ILE A 28 11.44 -13.75 0.23
C ILE A 28 10.95 -12.96 1.45
N LEU A 29 9.63 -12.82 1.59
CA LEU A 29 9.02 -12.05 2.68
C LEU A 29 9.29 -12.66 4.04
N GLU A 30 9.31 -13.98 4.16
CA GLU A 30 9.66 -14.71 5.39
C GLU A 30 11.08 -14.37 5.89
N LYS A 31 12.01 -14.11 4.97
CA LYS A 31 13.38 -13.68 5.30
C LYS A 31 13.50 -12.18 5.58
N GLU A 32 12.71 -11.36 4.90
CA GLU A 32 12.77 -9.90 4.99
C GLU A 32 11.96 -9.34 6.17
N LYS A 33 10.74 -9.86 6.37
CA LYS A 33 9.78 -9.33 7.35
C LYS A 33 10.10 -9.81 8.75
N LYS A 34 10.60 -8.91 9.58
CA LYS A 34 10.86 -9.16 11.02
C LYS A 34 9.64 -8.79 11.86
N ASP A 35 8.94 -7.73 11.48
CA ASP A 35 7.76 -7.17 12.14
C ASP A 35 6.86 -6.48 11.10
N ASP A 36 5.83 -5.75 11.54
CA ASP A 36 4.87 -5.11 10.65
C ASP A 36 5.31 -3.74 10.12
N LEU A 37 6.49 -3.24 10.52
CA LEU A 37 7.05 -1.94 10.10
C LEU A 37 8.26 -2.14 9.19
N ALA A 38 8.12 -1.90 7.90
CA ALA A 38 9.24 -1.91 6.97
C ALA A 38 10.12 -0.66 7.15
N ILE A 39 11.44 -0.82 7.28
CA ILE A 39 12.38 0.31 7.32
C ILE A 39 13.00 0.48 5.93
N ILE A 40 12.75 1.65 5.33
CA ILE A 40 13.26 2.00 4.01
C ILE A 40 14.44 2.94 4.16
N GLN A 41 15.61 2.52 3.67
CA GLN A 41 16.81 3.34 3.72
C GLN A 41 16.66 4.58 2.81
N PRO A 42 17.05 5.80 3.29
CA PRO A 42 16.90 7.06 2.57
C PRO A 42 17.94 7.21 1.46
N LYS A 43 17.97 6.28 0.51
CA LYS A 43 18.87 6.23 -0.62
C LYS A 43 18.11 6.04 -1.92
N ASN A 44 18.49 6.77 -2.97
CA ASN A 44 17.79 6.85 -4.27
C ASN A 44 16.37 7.45 -4.12
N SER A 45 15.60 7.40 -5.20
CA SER A 45 14.22 7.82 -5.15
C SER A 45 13.29 6.69 -4.70
N LEU A 46 12.12 7.08 -4.18
CA LEU A 46 11.01 6.20 -3.84
C LEU A 46 9.79 6.57 -4.67
N ILE A 47 9.30 5.61 -5.43
CA ILE A 47 8.02 5.71 -6.14
C ILE A 47 6.94 5.25 -5.16
N VAL A 48 5.92 6.08 -4.93
CA VAL A 48 4.81 5.78 -4.01
C VAL A 48 3.54 5.59 -4.83
N VAL A 49 2.94 4.43 -4.68
CA VAL A 49 1.72 4.00 -5.38
C VAL A 49 0.62 3.75 -4.35
N GLY A 50 -0.50 4.45 -4.49
CA GLY A 50 -1.71 4.23 -3.69
C GLY A 50 -2.53 3.04 -4.19
N ASP A 51 -3.83 3.05 -3.87
CA ASP A 51 -4.77 1.99 -4.26
C ASP A 51 -4.70 1.70 -5.76
N LEU A 52 -4.71 0.42 -6.11
CA LEU A 52 -4.73 -0.07 -7.49
C LEU A 52 -6.07 -0.67 -7.89
N HIS A 53 -6.72 -1.40 -7.01
CA HIS A 53 -8.04 -1.98 -7.24
C HIS A 53 -8.21 -2.65 -8.61
N GLY A 54 -7.25 -3.51 -8.98
CA GLY A 54 -7.32 -4.21 -10.27
C GLY A 54 -7.12 -3.32 -11.51
N ASP A 55 -6.63 -2.09 -11.36
CA ASP A 55 -6.30 -1.19 -12.45
C ASP A 55 -4.91 -1.47 -13.02
N LEU A 56 -4.85 -2.47 -13.89
CA LEU A 56 -3.60 -2.88 -14.53
C LEU A 56 -3.01 -1.77 -15.41
N GLU A 57 -3.85 -0.98 -16.09
CA GLU A 57 -3.37 0.08 -16.99
C GLU A 57 -2.67 1.18 -16.23
N SER A 58 -3.23 1.59 -15.07
CA SER A 58 -2.60 2.55 -14.18
C SER A 58 -1.27 2.03 -13.64
N LEU A 59 -1.20 0.76 -13.22
CA LEU A 59 0.06 0.16 -12.77
C LEU A 59 1.13 0.13 -13.87
N ILE A 60 0.78 -0.26 -15.09
CA ILE A 60 1.70 -0.26 -16.24
C ILE A 60 2.19 1.17 -16.51
N PHE A 61 1.28 2.14 -16.57
CA PHE A 61 1.62 3.56 -16.77
C PHE A 61 2.61 4.05 -15.72
N ILE A 62 2.38 3.73 -14.43
CA ILE A 62 3.28 4.14 -13.34
C ILE A 62 4.68 3.56 -13.51
N LEU A 63 4.78 2.27 -13.82
CA LEU A 63 6.08 1.59 -14.01
C LEU A 63 6.86 2.16 -15.19
N GLU A 64 6.17 2.48 -16.29
CA GLU A 64 6.77 3.08 -17.48
C GLU A 64 7.17 4.54 -17.23
N ASN A 65 6.24 5.37 -16.78
CA ASN A 65 6.44 6.81 -16.60
C ASN A 65 7.46 7.14 -15.52
N SER A 66 7.52 6.36 -14.43
CA SER A 66 8.54 6.49 -13.39
C SER A 66 9.91 6.00 -13.80
N ASN A 67 10.02 5.28 -14.92
CA ASN A 67 11.23 4.58 -15.40
C ASN A 67 11.82 3.61 -14.35
N PHE A 68 10.93 2.85 -13.65
CA PHE A 68 11.34 1.95 -12.57
C PHE A 68 12.43 0.95 -13.00
N PHE A 69 12.32 0.39 -14.20
CA PHE A 69 13.25 -0.63 -14.71
C PHE A 69 14.60 -0.05 -15.13
N GLY A 70 14.65 1.24 -15.53
CA GLY A 70 15.88 1.92 -15.96
C GLY A 70 16.68 2.55 -14.82
N THR A 71 16.15 2.52 -13.58
CA THR A 71 16.77 3.14 -12.40
C THR A 71 17.05 2.13 -11.30
N LYS A 72 17.65 2.62 -10.19
CA LYS A 72 17.81 1.88 -8.92
C LYS A 72 16.77 2.33 -7.88
N ASP A 73 15.75 3.04 -8.31
CA ASP A 73 14.69 3.55 -7.43
C ASP A 73 13.93 2.41 -6.75
N LYS A 74 13.43 2.70 -5.58
CA LYS A 74 12.51 1.81 -4.85
C LYS A 74 11.07 2.14 -5.22
N ILE A 75 10.17 1.20 -4.99
CA ILE A 75 8.74 1.40 -5.13
C ILE A 75 8.03 0.84 -3.91
N ILE A 76 7.09 1.61 -3.37
CA ILE A 76 6.19 1.20 -2.30
C ILE A 76 4.76 1.25 -2.81
N PHE A 77 4.03 0.17 -2.56
CA PHE A 77 2.60 0.05 -2.80
C PHE A 77 1.88 0.10 -1.46
N LEU A 78 0.90 0.97 -1.34
CA LEU A 78 0.23 1.25 -0.07
C LEU A 78 -0.94 0.32 0.25
N GLY A 79 -1.18 -0.72 -0.56
CA GLY A 79 -2.28 -1.70 -0.37
C GLY A 79 -3.40 -1.55 -1.39
N ASP A 80 -4.48 -2.32 -1.19
CA ASP A 80 -5.66 -2.37 -2.04
C ASP A 80 -5.35 -2.72 -3.49
N TYR A 81 -4.82 -3.92 -3.68
CA TYR A 81 -4.34 -4.39 -4.99
C TYR A 81 -5.45 -4.90 -5.89
N GLY A 82 -6.41 -5.61 -5.31
CA GLY A 82 -7.55 -6.20 -5.99
C GLY A 82 -8.88 -5.55 -5.67
N ASP A 83 -9.95 -6.22 -6.08
CA ASP A 83 -11.34 -5.78 -6.01
C ASP A 83 -11.64 -4.55 -6.88
N ARG A 84 -12.91 -4.33 -7.23
CA ARG A 84 -13.43 -3.22 -8.03
C ARG A 84 -13.08 -3.30 -9.52
N GLY A 85 -11.82 -3.48 -9.87
CA GLY A 85 -11.33 -3.56 -11.23
C GLY A 85 -11.20 -4.98 -11.75
N GLU A 86 -11.45 -5.17 -13.02
CA GLU A 86 -11.52 -6.49 -13.67
C GLU A 86 -10.16 -7.18 -13.87
N TYR A 87 -9.05 -6.46 -13.75
CA TYR A 87 -7.69 -7.01 -13.90
C TYR A 87 -7.00 -7.29 -12.55
N SER A 88 -7.79 -7.58 -11.51
CA SER A 88 -7.27 -7.87 -10.17
C SER A 88 -6.26 -9.04 -10.17
N ALA A 89 -6.52 -10.09 -10.95
CA ALA A 89 -5.63 -11.23 -11.08
C ALA A 89 -4.29 -10.86 -11.74
N GLU A 90 -4.31 -10.00 -12.75
CA GLU A 90 -3.15 -9.50 -13.45
C GLU A 90 -2.32 -8.55 -12.57
N VAL A 91 -2.97 -7.70 -11.80
CA VAL A 91 -2.28 -6.80 -10.85
C VAL A 91 -1.53 -7.64 -9.82
N TYR A 92 -2.15 -8.66 -9.22
CA TYR A 92 -1.46 -9.56 -8.29
C TYR A 92 -0.28 -10.27 -8.95
N TYR A 93 -0.44 -10.82 -10.17
CA TYR A 93 0.64 -11.47 -10.88
C TYR A 93 1.82 -10.54 -11.13
N LEU A 94 1.55 -9.29 -11.55
CA LEU A 94 2.58 -8.28 -11.82
C LEU A 94 3.31 -7.86 -10.54
N LEU A 95 2.58 -7.60 -9.44
CA LEU A 95 3.17 -7.24 -8.15
C LEU A 95 4.07 -8.35 -7.60
N LEU A 96 3.61 -9.60 -7.65
CA LEU A 96 4.40 -10.77 -7.26
C LEU A 96 5.67 -10.89 -8.12
N THR A 97 5.56 -10.64 -9.43
CA THR A 97 6.71 -10.66 -10.35
C THR A 97 7.71 -9.55 -10.01
N LEU A 98 7.23 -8.35 -9.70
CA LEU A 98 8.10 -7.24 -9.28
C LEU A 98 8.82 -7.58 -7.96
N LYS A 99 8.09 -8.10 -6.97
CA LYS A 99 8.67 -8.46 -5.67
C LYS A 99 9.71 -9.58 -5.80
N GLU A 100 9.43 -10.59 -6.60
CA GLU A 100 10.37 -11.70 -6.86
C GLU A 100 11.67 -11.23 -7.49
N ASN A 101 11.59 -10.35 -8.50
CA ASN A 101 12.77 -9.91 -9.25
C ASN A 101 13.53 -8.73 -8.59
N PHE A 102 12.87 -7.95 -7.74
CA PHE A 102 13.44 -6.78 -7.09
C PHE A 102 13.14 -6.75 -5.58
N PRO A 103 13.49 -7.80 -4.80
CA PRO A 103 13.05 -7.95 -3.41
C PRO A 103 13.43 -6.74 -2.55
N GLY A 104 14.68 -6.27 -2.62
CA GLY A 104 15.15 -5.10 -1.83
C GLY A 104 14.66 -3.74 -2.33
N ARG A 105 13.89 -3.68 -3.43
CA ARG A 105 13.39 -2.44 -4.03
C ARG A 105 11.88 -2.31 -3.99
N VAL A 106 11.14 -3.40 -3.85
CA VAL A 106 9.67 -3.44 -3.86
C VAL A 106 9.16 -3.68 -2.45
N PHE A 107 8.40 -2.72 -1.93
CA PHE A 107 7.76 -2.77 -0.62
C PHE A 107 6.25 -2.86 -0.81
N LEU A 108 5.62 -3.82 -0.14
CA LEU A 108 4.19 -4.11 -0.26
C LEU A 108 3.54 -3.92 1.10
N LEU A 109 2.69 -2.91 1.23
CA LEU A 109 1.86 -2.72 2.42
C LEU A 109 0.54 -3.46 2.27
N ARG A 110 -0.11 -3.67 3.39
CA ARG A 110 -1.44 -4.26 3.50
C ARG A 110 -2.49 -3.16 3.43
N GLY A 111 -3.48 -3.30 2.55
CA GLY A 111 -4.67 -2.49 2.52
C GLY A 111 -5.83 -3.15 3.26
N ASN A 112 -6.97 -2.47 3.37
CA ASN A 112 -8.15 -3.05 3.98
C ASN A 112 -8.79 -4.13 3.09
N HIS A 113 -8.54 -4.14 1.79
CA HIS A 113 -8.94 -5.23 0.88
C HIS A 113 -8.04 -6.47 0.98
N GLU A 114 -6.88 -6.39 1.60
CA GLU A 114 -6.06 -7.51 2.05
C GLU A 114 -6.36 -7.85 3.52
N PHE A 115 -7.62 -7.92 3.89
CA PHE A 115 -8.14 -7.95 5.25
C PHE A 115 -7.64 -9.14 6.10
N PRO A 116 -7.46 -8.97 7.42
CA PRO A 116 -7.35 -10.08 8.35
C PRO A 116 -8.73 -10.69 8.61
N LYS A 117 -8.75 -11.90 9.16
CA LYS A 117 -10.00 -12.53 9.60
C LYS A 117 -10.76 -11.64 10.58
N GLY A 118 -12.05 -11.43 10.33
CA GLY A 118 -12.94 -10.61 11.14
C GLY A 118 -13.08 -9.15 10.69
N LEU A 119 -12.34 -8.74 9.64
CA LEU A 119 -12.45 -7.40 9.04
C LEU A 119 -12.74 -7.47 7.53
N GLU A 120 -13.55 -8.44 7.11
CA GLU A 120 -13.89 -8.67 5.71
C GLU A 120 -14.54 -7.44 5.07
N VAL A 121 -14.11 -7.11 3.85
CA VAL A 121 -14.65 -5.99 3.07
C VAL A 121 -15.82 -6.43 2.20
N TYR A 122 -16.71 -5.47 1.89
CA TYR A 122 -17.81 -5.71 0.96
C TYR A 122 -18.02 -4.51 0.03
N PRO A 123 -18.28 -4.76 -1.28
CA PRO A 123 -18.19 -6.03 -1.97
C PRO A 123 -16.73 -6.50 -2.12
N HIS A 124 -16.52 -7.83 -2.20
CA HIS A 124 -15.22 -8.47 -2.41
C HIS A 124 -15.31 -9.39 -3.63
N ASP A 125 -14.76 -8.96 -4.76
CA ASP A 125 -14.87 -9.64 -6.05
C ASP A 125 -13.57 -10.27 -6.54
N LEU A 126 -12.46 -10.09 -5.83
CA LEU A 126 -11.16 -10.71 -6.14
C LEU A 126 -11.26 -12.24 -6.36
N PRO A 127 -11.98 -13.03 -5.51
CA PRO A 127 -12.12 -14.47 -5.75
C PRO A 127 -12.72 -14.81 -7.12
N PHE A 128 -13.70 -14.02 -7.56
CA PHE A 128 -14.32 -14.18 -8.88
C PHE A 128 -13.31 -13.96 -10.01
N TRP A 129 -12.52 -12.87 -9.94
CA TRP A 129 -11.53 -12.56 -11.00
C TRP A 129 -10.40 -13.59 -11.06
N LEU A 130 -9.92 -14.08 -9.90
CA LEU A 130 -8.92 -15.15 -9.83
C LEU A 130 -9.48 -16.46 -10.39
N ALA A 131 -10.71 -16.86 -9.99
CA ALA A 131 -11.35 -18.07 -10.50
C ALA A 131 -11.64 -17.98 -12.01
N LYS A 132 -12.06 -16.79 -12.50
CA LYS A 132 -12.30 -16.54 -13.92
C LYS A 132 -11.02 -16.75 -14.75
N LYS A 133 -9.88 -16.24 -14.26
CA LYS A 133 -8.59 -16.32 -14.97
C LYS A 133 -7.95 -17.70 -14.83
N TYR A 134 -7.79 -18.18 -13.60
CA TYR A 134 -6.97 -19.36 -13.31
C TYR A 134 -7.77 -20.67 -13.17
N LYS A 135 -9.11 -20.61 -13.22
CA LYS A 135 -10.01 -21.77 -13.08
C LYS A 135 -9.75 -22.58 -11.80
N SER A 136 -9.42 -21.89 -10.69
CA SER A 136 -9.00 -22.51 -9.44
C SER A 136 -9.27 -21.61 -8.24
N GLU A 137 -9.85 -22.18 -7.19
CA GLU A 137 -10.00 -21.50 -5.88
C GLU A 137 -8.69 -21.50 -5.09
N GLU A 138 -7.80 -22.45 -5.35
CA GLU A 138 -6.49 -22.56 -4.69
C GLU A 138 -5.67 -21.26 -4.78
N VAL A 139 -5.74 -20.55 -5.92
CA VAL A 139 -5.00 -19.30 -6.10
C VAL A 139 -5.45 -18.26 -5.09
N TYR A 140 -6.75 -18.15 -4.83
CA TYR A 140 -7.26 -17.22 -3.83
C TYR A 140 -6.80 -17.56 -2.41
N GLU A 141 -6.81 -18.85 -2.02
CA GLU A 141 -6.31 -19.28 -0.72
C GLU A 141 -4.83 -18.94 -0.53
N ARG A 142 -4.03 -19.15 -1.57
CA ARG A 142 -2.59 -18.78 -1.53
C ARG A 142 -2.36 -17.27 -1.53
N ILE A 143 -3.22 -16.49 -2.18
CA ILE A 143 -3.20 -15.01 -2.08
C ILE A 143 -3.54 -14.56 -0.66
N LYS A 144 -4.51 -15.16 0.03
CA LYS A 144 -4.81 -14.85 1.43
C LYS A 144 -3.62 -15.16 2.36
N GLU A 145 -2.92 -16.25 2.11
CA GLU A 145 -1.68 -16.54 2.83
C GLU A 145 -0.63 -15.44 2.62
N PHE A 146 -0.42 -15.01 1.36
CA PHE A 146 0.48 -13.91 1.02
C PHE A 146 0.11 -12.61 1.77
N TRP A 147 -1.19 -12.28 1.95
CA TRP A 147 -1.62 -11.08 2.69
C TRP A 147 -1.09 -11.04 4.14
N SER A 148 -0.93 -12.19 4.78
CA SER A 148 -0.40 -12.25 6.16
C SER A 148 1.07 -11.84 6.26
N TYR A 149 1.80 -11.85 5.16
CA TYR A 149 3.20 -11.44 5.07
C TYR A 149 3.39 -9.98 4.63
N LEU A 150 2.32 -9.27 4.27
CA LEU A 150 2.40 -7.84 3.94
C LEU A 150 2.75 -7.01 5.18
N TYR A 151 3.46 -5.90 4.98
CA TYR A 151 3.73 -4.95 6.05
C TYR A 151 2.47 -4.12 6.36
N ALA A 152 2.21 -3.79 7.62
CA ALA A 152 1.14 -2.86 7.99
C ALA A 152 1.56 -1.40 7.72
N SER A 153 2.84 -1.10 7.87
CA SER A 153 3.39 0.26 7.71
C SER A 153 4.82 0.23 7.21
N ALA A 154 5.32 1.39 6.75
CA ALA A 154 6.73 1.58 6.41
C ALA A 154 7.23 2.95 6.90
N LEU A 155 8.52 3.03 7.21
CA LEU A 155 9.17 4.24 7.70
C LEU A 155 10.45 4.53 6.93
N VAL A 156 10.57 5.76 6.45
CA VAL A 156 11.86 6.39 6.14
C VAL A 156 12.17 7.28 7.34
N GLU A 157 13.12 6.87 8.18
CA GLU A 157 13.44 7.56 9.43
C GLU A 157 13.71 9.06 9.21
N GLU A 158 13.22 9.89 10.13
CA GLU A 158 13.27 11.35 10.11
C GLU A 158 12.56 12.01 8.92
N LYS A 159 11.89 11.23 8.06
CA LYS A 159 11.25 11.73 6.84
C LYS A 159 9.76 11.39 6.77
N TYR A 160 9.42 10.15 6.46
CA TYR A 160 8.07 9.76 6.03
C TYR A 160 7.58 8.50 6.71
N LEU A 161 6.36 8.54 7.22
CA LEU A 161 5.61 7.35 7.61
C LEU A 161 4.62 7.00 6.48
N PHE A 162 4.55 5.71 6.12
CA PHE A 162 3.63 5.20 5.10
C PHE A 162 2.68 4.19 5.74
N VAL A 163 1.39 4.34 5.47
CA VAL A 163 0.32 3.42 5.86
C VAL A 163 -0.70 3.32 4.73
N HIS A 164 -1.62 2.38 4.81
CA HIS A 164 -2.74 2.34 3.87
C HIS A 164 -3.82 3.36 4.24
N GLY A 165 -4.55 3.11 5.32
CA GLY A 165 -5.65 3.97 5.81
C GLY A 165 -5.15 5.12 6.66
N GLY A 166 -4.78 4.87 7.90
CA GLY A 166 -4.35 5.93 8.81
C GLY A 166 -3.45 5.43 9.94
N ILE A 167 -3.50 6.16 11.01
CA ILE A 167 -2.66 5.91 12.19
C ILE A 167 -3.54 5.60 13.39
N PRO A 168 -3.11 4.67 14.29
CA PRO A 168 -3.86 4.36 15.49
C PRO A 168 -3.95 5.57 16.43
N VAL A 169 -5.16 5.86 16.93
CA VAL A 169 -5.41 7.05 17.74
C VAL A 169 -4.79 6.95 19.14
N ASP A 170 -4.72 5.75 19.69
CA ASP A 170 -4.18 5.48 21.02
C ASP A 170 -2.74 4.91 21.01
N LEU A 171 -2.04 5.01 19.88
CA LEU A 171 -0.67 4.55 19.76
C LEU A 171 0.23 5.19 20.82
N SER A 172 0.96 4.37 21.59
CA SER A 172 1.83 4.80 22.68
C SER A 172 3.33 4.55 22.42
N SER A 173 3.66 3.68 21.48
CA SER A 173 5.04 3.36 21.12
C SER A 173 5.17 2.89 19.68
N ILE A 174 6.36 2.99 19.11
CA ILE A 174 6.67 2.43 17.80
C ILE A 174 6.60 0.89 17.80
N GLU A 175 6.80 0.26 18.95
CA GLU A 175 6.71 -1.20 19.09
C GLU A 175 5.29 -1.73 18.92
N GLU A 176 4.27 -0.94 19.26
CA GLU A 176 2.88 -1.27 18.97
C GLU A 176 2.62 -1.25 17.46
N LEU A 177 3.19 -0.30 16.73
CA LEU A 177 3.14 -0.25 15.27
C LEU A 177 3.85 -1.46 14.63
N ARG A 178 5.01 -1.85 15.17
CA ARG A 178 5.77 -3.02 14.73
C ARG A 178 5.03 -4.35 14.96
N ASN A 179 4.12 -4.40 15.92
CA ASN A 179 3.41 -5.60 16.30
C ASN A 179 1.90 -5.53 16.05
N ALA A 180 1.43 -4.62 15.20
CA ALA A 180 0.01 -4.37 14.98
C ALA A 180 -0.78 -5.64 14.61
N SER A 181 -0.24 -6.49 13.73
CA SER A 181 -0.89 -7.76 13.34
C SER A 181 -0.92 -8.79 14.49
N LYS A 182 0.12 -8.81 15.34
CA LYS A 182 0.18 -9.73 16.49
C LYS A 182 -0.76 -9.31 17.62
N LEU A 183 -1.01 -8.01 17.73
CA LEU A 183 -1.89 -7.41 18.72
C LEU A 183 -3.36 -7.44 18.32
N HIS A 184 -3.66 -7.74 17.07
CA HIS A 184 -5.03 -7.92 16.57
C HIS A 184 -5.55 -9.32 16.93
N PRO A 185 -6.81 -9.49 17.39
CA PRO A 185 -7.86 -8.46 17.55
C PRO A 185 -7.92 -7.77 18.92
N GLU A 186 -7.04 -8.11 19.87
CA GLU A 186 -7.06 -7.57 21.24
C GLU A 186 -6.84 -6.05 21.27
N LYS A 187 -6.13 -5.51 20.26
CA LYS A 187 -5.96 -4.09 19.99
C LYS A 187 -6.42 -3.76 18.59
N SER A 188 -7.01 -2.58 18.42
CA SER A 188 -7.52 -2.07 17.14
C SER A 188 -6.43 -1.57 16.18
N PHE A 189 -5.15 -1.65 16.54
CA PHE A 189 -4.08 -0.97 15.79
C PHE A 189 -4.01 -1.40 14.32
N LEU A 190 -4.11 -2.70 14.01
CA LEU A 190 -4.13 -3.15 12.62
C LEU A 190 -5.38 -2.64 11.89
N GLU A 191 -6.56 -2.75 12.50
CA GLU A 191 -7.80 -2.21 11.95
C GLU A 191 -7.65 -0.73 11.63
N GLU A 192 -7.14 0.06 12.57
CA GLU A 192 -6.98 1.50 12.42
C GLU A 192 -5.95 1.87 11.33
N ILE A 193 -4.86 1.11 11.21
CA ILE A 193 -3.89 1.30 10.11
C ILE A 193 -4.55 1.07 8.75
N LEU A 194 -5.49 0.15 8.65
CA LEU A 194 -6.15 -0.22 7.40
C LEU A 194 -7.37 0.65 7.07
N TRP A 195 -8.09 1.22 8.09
CA TRP A 195 -9.40 1.82 7.91
C TRP A 195 -9.52 3.30 8.30
N ASN A 196 -8.58 3.85 9.08
CA ASN A 196 -8.67 5.23 9.54
C ASN A 196 -8.53 6.21 8.38
N ASP A 197 -9.32 7.30 8.42
CA ASP A 197 -9.22 8.42 7.48
C ASP A 197 -8.92 9.73 8.21
N PRO A 198 -8.11 10.65 7.63
CA PRO A 198 -7.87 11.98 8.20
C PRO A 198 -9.03 12.93 7.93
N ASP A 199 -9.39 13.76 8.91
CA ASP A 199 -10.30 14.88 8.70
C ASP A 199 -9.85 16.10 9.52
N GLU A 200 -10.33 17.30 9.14
CA GLU A 200 -9.97 18.57 9.77
C GLU A 200 -10.72 18.75 11.11
N ILE A 201 -10.56 17.77 12.00
CA ILE A 201 -11.03 17.76 13.38
C ILE A 201 -9.84 17.79 14.34
N GLU A 202 -10.08 18.07 15.61
CA GLU A 202 -8.98 18.14 16.59
C GLU A 202 -8.49 16.76 17.01
N ASN A 203 -9.38 15.89 17.47
CA ASN A 203 -9.05 14.59 18.04
C ASN A 203 -9.42 13.43 17.08
N PHE A 204 -10.36 12.59 17.47
CA PHE A 204 -10.86 11.50 16.63
C PHE A 204 -12.34 11.21 16.94
N LEU A 205 -13.00 10.56 15.98
CA LEU A 205 -14.38 10.09 16.05
C LEU A 205 -14.48 8.71 15.37
N PRO A 206 -15.47 7.87 15.75
CA PRO A 206 -15.72 6.63 15.03
C PRO A 206 -15.94 6.90 13.54
N SER A 207 -15.36 6.05 12.67
CA SER A 207 -15.52 6.18 11.23
C SER A 207 -16.93 5.85 10.76
N PRO A 208 -17.51 6.64 9.85
CA PRO A 208 -18.78 6.31 9.20
C PRO A 208 -18.71 5.07 8.30
N ARG A 209 -17.53 4.54 8.04
CA ARG A 209 -17.32 3.30 7.26
C ARG A 209 -17.70 2.03 8.02
N GLY A 210 -17.90 2.11 9.34
CA GLY A 210 -18.23 0.97 10.21
C GLY A 210 -17.01 0.23 10.78
N ALA A 211 -15.79 0.65 10.41
CA ALA A 211 -14.52 0.20 10.96
C ALA A 211 -13.56 1.36 11.10
N GLY A 212 -12.65 1.30 12.07
CA GLY A 212 -11.66 2.35 12.33
C GLY A 212 -12.25 3.67 12.84
N ASN A 213 -11.45 4.72 12.72
CA ASN A 213 -11.75 6.08 13.18
C ASN A 213 -11.47 7.11 12.09
N VAL A 214 -12.13 8.25 12.20
CA VAL A 214 -11.68 9.50 11.57
C VAL A 214 -10.74 10.18 12.57
N PHE A 215 -9.51 10.52 12.16
CA PHE A 215 -8.51 11.10 13.04
C PHE A 215 -8.14 12.52 12.65
N GLY A 216 -7.89 13.33 13.68
CA GLY A 216 -7.58 14.74 13.57
C GLY A 216 -6.09 15.07 13.64
N LYS A 217 -5.81 16.36 13.58
CA LYS A 217 -4.46 16.90 13.54
C LYS A 217 -3.63 16.55 14.77
N SER A 218 -4.21 16.59 15.98
CA SER A 218 -3.50 16.29 17.24
C SER A 218 -2.98 14.85 17.28
N VAL A 219 -3.76 13.89 16.75
CA VAL A 219 -3.34 12.49 16.62
C VAL A 219 -2.15 12.38 15.66
N THR A 220 -2.23 13.06 14.51
CA THR A 220 -1.14 13.07 13.52
C THR A 220 0.15 13.62 14.11
N GLU A 221 0.11 14.77 14.79
CA GLU A 221 1.28 15.39 15.43
C GLU A 221 1.92 14.48 16.49
N LYS A 222 1.08 13.85 17.34
CA LYS A 222 1.53 12.88 18.36
C LYS A 222 2.28 11.71 17.73
N VAL A 223 1.69 11.07 16.71
CA VAL A 223 2.26 9.86 16.12
C VAL A 223 3.51 10.18 15.30
N LEU A 224 3.50 11.22 14.45
CA LEU A 224 4.67 11.63 13.68
C LEU A 224 5.87 11.97 14.58
N LYS A 225 5.63 12.67 15.68
CA LYS A 225 6.67 12.97 16.70
C LYS A 225 7.24 11.67 17.29
N MET A 226 6.38 10.72 17.63
CA MET A 226 6.75 9.44 18.24
C MET A 226 7.64 8.60 17.31
N VAL A 227 7.27 8.48 16.03
CA VAL A 227 8.02 7.70 15.05
C VAL A 227 9.16 8.50 14.39
N LYS A 228 9.36 9.76 14.78
CA LYS A 228 10.33 10.70 14.21
C LYS A 228 10.17 10.87 12.69
N ALA A 229 8.93 10.93 12.21
CA ALA A 229 8.62 11.29 10.83
C ALA A 229 8.09 12.72 10.75
N LYS A 230 8.14 13.35 9.57
CA LYS A 230 7.64 14.70 9.32
C LYS A 230 6.32 14.72 8.57
N THR A 231 6.07 13.72 7.74
CA THR A 231 4.86 13.65 6.91
C THR A 231 4.35 12.21 6.87
N LEU A 232 3.04 12.06 7.06
CA LEU A 232 2.29 10.83 6.82
C LEU A 232 1.86 10.79 5.35
N ILE A 233 2.17 9.70 4.65
CA ILE A 233 1.72 9.43 3.28
C ILE A 233 0.84 8.18 3.32
N ARG A 234 -0.39 8.32 2.81
CA ARG A 234 -1.41 7.27 2.89
C ARG A 234 -2.26 7.18 1.62
N SER A 235 -3.17 6.21 1.56
CA SER A 235 -4.06 5.94 0.43
C SER A 235 -5.53 5.81 0.87
N HIS A 236 -6.27 4.74 0.50
CA HIS A 236 -7.61 4.34 0.97
C HIS A 236 -8.79 5.22 0.52
N GLU A 237 -8.55 6.45 0.08
CA GLU A 237 -9.61 7.34 -0.41
C GLU A 237 -9.40 7.66 -1.89
N PRO A 238 -10.44 7.54 -2.75
CA PRO A 238 -10.30 7.69 -4.20
C PRO A 238 -10.27 9.17 -4.63
N VAL A 239 -9.35 9.95 -4.08
CA VAL A 239 -9.28 11.41 -4.24
C VAL A 239 -8.14 11.90 -5.16
N GLY A 240 -7.39 10.95 -5.76
CA GLY A 240 -6.16 11.30 -6.47
C GLY A 240 -5.09 11.83 -5.52
N ILE A 241 -5.11 13.11 -5.23
CA ILE A 241 -4.22 13.76 -4.23
C ILE A 241 -5.04 14.66 -3.32
N ARG A 242 -4.86 14.49 -2.00
CA ARG A 242 -5.40 15.41 -0.98
C ARG A 242 -4.38 15.66 0.13
N VAL A 243 -4.40 16.87 0.67
CA VAL A 243 -3.55 17.28 1.80
C VAL A 243 -4.43 17.64 2.98
N ASN A 244 -4.15 17.07 4.16
CA ASN A 244 -4.82 17.36 5.41
C ASN A 244 -3.83 17.83 6.49
N HIS A 245 -4.38 18.28 7.63
CA HIS A 245 -3.69 18.63 8.87
C HIS A 245 -2.55 19.63 8.63
N SER A 246 -2.85 20.72 7.89
CA SER A 246 -1.87 21.81 7.60
C SER A 246 -0.57 21.29 6.93
N GLY A 247 -0.67 20.25 6.10
CA GLY A 247 0.47 19.72 5.35
C GLY A 247 1.21 18.55 6.03
N LEU A 248 0.64 17.97 7.09
CA LEU A 248 1.21 16.78 7.75
C LEU A 248 0.80 15.47 7.10
N VAL A 249 -0.33 15.43 6.40
CA VAL A 249 -0.88 14.22 5.78
C VAL A 249 -1.06 14.42 4.28
N LEU A 250 -0.55 13.47 3.48
CA LEU A 250 -0.80 13.35 2.06
C LEU A 250 -1.56 12.05 1.77
N THR A 251 -2.74 12.17 1.21
CA THR A 251 -3.49 11.04 0.64
C THR A 251 -3.20 10.95 -0.86
N ILE A 252 -2.94 9.73 -1.35
CA ILE A 252 -2.69 9.45 -2.76
C ILE A 252 -3.47 8.21 -3.20
N SER A 253 -4.16 8.28 -4.35
CA SER A 253 -4.83 7.15 -4.99
C SER A 253 -4.31 6.98 -6.42
N SER A 254 -3.98 5.76 -6.80
CA SER A 254 -3.32 5.45 -8.08
C SER A 254 -4.22 4.69 -9.05
N THR A 255 -5.52 4.65 -8.80
CA THR A 255 -6.51 3.95 -9.63
C THR A 255 -7.52 4.89 -10.27
N LYS A 256 -7.97 4.54 -11.48
CA LYS A 256 -9.06 5.20 -12.21
C LYS A 256 -10.40 4.47 -12.12
N VAL A 257 -10.46 3.33 -11.42
CA VAL A 257 -11.69 2.50 -11.37
C VAL A 257 -12.90 3.22 -10.79
N TYR A 258 -12.69 4.28 -10.02
CA TYR A 258 -13.75 5.13 -9.47
C TYR A 258 -14.11 6.33 -10.37
N GLY A 259 -13.53 6.45 -11.56
CA GLY A 259 -13.72 7.60 -12.43
C GLY A 259 -13.04 8.88 -11.94
N THR A 260 -12.14 8.78 -10.99
CA THR A 260 -11.35 9.89 -10.46
C THR A 260 -9.98 9.97 -11.13
N CYS A 261 -9.32 11.10 -11.00
CA CYS A 261 -7.92 11.27 -11.44
C CYS A 261 -7.01 10.41 -10.57
N ALA A 262 -6.16 9.62 -11.18
CA ALA A 262 -5.14 8.85 -10.49
C ALA A 262 -3.84 9.66 -10.35
N ALA A 263 -3.01 9.30 -9.36
CA ALA A 263 -1.71 9.91 -9.17
C ALA A 263 -0.71 8.94 -8.55
N TYR A 264 0.57 9.19 -8.76
CA TYR A 264 1.66 8.59 -8.01
C TYR A 264 2.72 9.63 -7.67
N LEU A 265 3.61 9.32 -6.70
CA LEU A 265 4.73 10.19 -6.34
C LEU A 265 6.05 9.56 -6.72
N LYS A 266 7.05 10.39 -7.04
CA LYS A 266 8.46 10.03 -7.07
C LYS A 266 9.24 11.02 -6.20
N ILE A 267 9.73 10.53 -5.06
CA ILE A 267 10.39 11.32 -4.02
C ILE A 267 11.87 10.99 -4.01
N ASN A 268 12.74 11.98 -4.18
CA ASN A 268 14.16 11.80 -3.92
C ASN A 268 14.40 11.76 -2.40
N LEU A 269 14.79 10.59 -1.89
CA LEU A 269 14.97 10.39 -0.44
C LEU A 269 16.28 11.00 0.10
N GLU A 270 17.19 11.43 -0.76
CA GLU A 270 18.47 12.05 -0.39
C GLU A 270 18.33 13.57 -0.18
N GLU A 271 17.25 14.18 -0.70
CA GLU A 271 16.92 15.58 -0.49
C GLU A 271 16.30 15.86 0.88
N GLU A 272 16.14 17.14 1.21
CA GLU A 272 15.37 17.57 2.38
C GLU A 272 13.95 17.03 2.38
N THR A 273 13.46 16.73 3.58
CA THR A 273 12.11 16.21 3.76
C THR A 273 11.08 17.25 3.40
N LYS A 274 10.16 16.91 2.53
CA LYS A 274 9.08 17.76 2.05
C LYS A 274 7.81 17.52 2.88
N ASN A 275 7.05 18.58 3.14
CA ASN A 275 5.71 18.48 3.70
C ASN A 275 4.70 18.02 2.62
N ALA A 276 3.46 17.72 3.02
CA ALA A 276 2.45 17.21 2.10
C ALA A 276 2.07 18.18 0.97
N PHE A 277 2.13 19.51 1.19
CA PHE A 277 1.89 20.49 0.11
C PHE A 277 2.98 20.46 -0.94
N GLU A 278 4.24 20.30 -0.53
CA GLU A 278 5.38 20.20 -1.44
C GLU A 278 5.34 18.87 -2.20
N LEU A 279 5.03 17.76 -1.52
CA LEU A 279 4.86 16.45 -2.13
C LEU A 279 3.71 16.43 -3.16
N ALA A 280 2.59 17.08 -2.86
CA ALA A 280 1.45 17.17 -3.78
C ALA A 280 1.80 17.87 -5.10
N LYS A 281 2.80 18.77 -5.11
CA LYS A 281 3.32 19.42 -6.34
C LYS A 281 4.20 18.47 -7.17
N LEU A 282 4.82 17.47 -6.56
CA LEU A 282 5.64 16.46 -7.22
C LEU A 282 4.80 15.31 -7.81
N ALA A 283 3.51 15.23 -7.46
CA ALA A 283 2.65 14.15 -7.90
C ALA A 283 2.44 14.20 -9.42
N SER A 284 2.71 13.06 -10.07
CA SER A 284 2.31 12.82 -11.45
C SER A 284 0.85 12.39 -11.46
N ARG A 285 -0.03 13.22 -12.06
CA ARG A 285 -1.47 12.95 -12.25
C ARG A 285 -1.72 12.44 -13.64
N PHE A 286 -2.69 11.50 -13.79
CA PHE A 286 -2.99 10.90 -15.09
C PHE A 286 -4.40 10.35 -15.16
#